data_19e8fc5945465e5dab34edef0666b800
#
_entry.id   19e8fc5945465e5dab34edef0666b800
#
_cell.length_a   1.000
_cell.length_b   1.000
_cell.length_c   1.000
_cell.angle_alpha   90.00
_cell.angle_beta   90.00
_cell.angle_gamma   90.00
#
_symmetry.space_group_name_H-M   'P 1'
#
loop_
_entity.id
_entity.type
_entity.pdbx_description
1 polymer ?
#
loop_
_entity_poly.entity_id
_entity_poly.type
_entity_poly.pdbx_seq_one_letter_code
_entity_poly.pdbx_strand_id
1 'polypeptide(L)'
;MVSLSEAVDNPYEPTDYQDAISCEDAQLWREKMDEEMQALTTKKTWILAPLPPGRKSIKCMFVYKCKPGYEGVAPRRKVRFVAKGYSQLHGIDYTETFAPVVKMETFRLVVAFAAKQRLEISSLDVWVAFLNGDLQEEIYMDQPQGYIDHEKPDYKCLLKKCIYGLKQAPRAWHEKFTPTLLEFGLTQSQSDPCLFVRRQQGELLIVIIYVDDTLVFFNKKSTFLDLTNHLKQFFEIRVLPATRFLGIDIVRDPSNNRTILHQSDYATKLLEKFKMINCNAKSTPSDVNVKLSKSIQTQEVNSSSDPLFSRYREIIGGVMYLVVSTRPDMAQALNALARFCENPTKEHLTAAKHLLAYLKGTVQYGLCFDASQSESLLGYADADFAGDLDGRKSTSGYIFTMCGGPVAWSSRLQRSISQSTTEAEFVSLNEATREAVWLKRILADLDHNLSEPIEIRCDNQGANGLFITPKIINGPNI
;
A
#
# COMPACT_ATOMS: atom_id res chain seq x y z
N MET A 1 7.93 -37.74 13.19
CA MET A 1 6.55 -37.21 13.41
C MET A 1 6.59 -36.38 14.69
N VAL A 2 6.78 -35.07 14.55
CA VAL A 2 6.65 -34.13 15.67
C VAL A 2 5.37 -33.38 15.39
N SER A 3 4.40 -33.53 16.28
CA SER A 3 3.08 -32.90 16.24
C SER A 3 3.25 -31.38 16.42
N LEU A 4 3.06 -30.63 15.36
CA LEU A 4 2.91 -29.17 15.37
C LEU A 4 1.43 -28.86 15.57
N SER A 5 0.96 -28.85 16.81
CA SER A 5 -0.32 -28.30 17.21
C SER A 5 -0.20 -27.67 18.60
N GLU A 6 0.60 -26.62 18.71
CA GLU A 6 0.33 -25.59 19.70
C GLU A 6 -0.29 -24.43 18.94
N ALA A 7 -1.60 -24.29 19.11
CA ALA A 7 -2.31 -23.08 18.75
C ALA A 7 -1.59 -21.94 19.48
N VAL A 8 -0.92 -21.07 18.75
CA VAL A 8 -0.42 -19.80 19.28
C VAL A 8 -1.68 -19.03 19.67
N ASP A 9 -2.02 -19.04 20.94
CA ASP A 9 -3.06 -18.19 21.52
C ASP A 9 -2.80 -16.78 21.03
N ASN A 10 -3.76 -16.24 20.26
CA ASN A 10 -3.65 -14.87 19.79
C ASN A 10 -3.78 -13.99 21.03
N PRO A 11 -2.70 -13.32 21.49
CA PRO A 11 -2.72 -12.64 22.78
C PRO A 11 -3.81 -11.55 22.75
N TYR A 12 -4.54 -11.41 23.86
CA TYR A 12 -5.63 -10.47 24.00
C TYR A 12 -5.19 -9.03 23.69
N GLU A 13 -5.93 -8.34 22.82
CA GLU A 13 -5.72 -6.93 22.50
C GLU A 13 -6.83 -6.10 23.15
N PRO A 14 -6.54 -5.27 24.17
CA PRO A 14 -7.53 -4.41 24.80
C PRO A 14 -8.15 -3.42 23.82
N THR A 15 -9.42 -3.12 24.02
CA THR A 15 -10.19 -2.20 23.18
C THR A 15 -10.07 -0.74 23.61
N ASP A 16 -9.85 -0.51 24.91
CA ASP A 16 -9.70 0.82 25.50
C ASP A 16 -8.82 0.79 26.77
N TYR A 17 -8.66 1.95 27.42
CA TYR A 17 -7.84 2.09 28.62
C TYR A 17 -8.38 1.25 29.80
N GLN A 18 -9.70 1.24 30.04
CA GLN A 18 -10.30 0.51 31.16
C GLN A 18 -10.10 -0.99 30.98
N ASP A 19 -10.31 -1.47 29.79
CA ASP A 19 -10.07 -2.85 29.41
C ASP A 19 -8.60 -3.23 29.62
N ALA A 20 -7.67 -2.37 29.18
CA ALA A 20 -6.22 -2.61 29.33
C ALA A 20 -5.76 -2.70 30.80
N ILE A 21 -6.37 -1.94 31.71
CA ILE A 21 -5.97 -1.95 33.14
C ILE A 21 -6.71 -2.99 33.99
N SER A 22 -7.73 -3.66 33.43
CA SER A 22 -8.54 -4.66 34.11
C SER A 22 -8.36 -6.08 33.56
N CYS A 23 -7.71 -6.26 32.42
CA CYS A 23 -7.47 -7.57 31.83
C CYS A 23 -6.35 -8.33 32.59
N GLU A 24 -6.20 -9.63 32.32
CA GLU A 24 -5.20 -10.50 32.95
C GLU A 24 -3.77 -9.98 32.78
N ASP A 25 -3.45 -9.39 31.61
CA ASP A 25 -2.15 -8.83 31.26
C ASP A 25 -1.98 -7.33 31.61
N ALA A 26 -2.83 -6.78 32.51
CA ALA A 26 -2.89 -5.34 32.81
C ALA A 26 -1.52 -4.72 33.13
N GLN A 27 -0.67 -5.43 33.88
CA GLN A 27 0.66 -4.95 34.23
C GLN A 27 1.55 -4.73 32.99
N LEU A 28 1.55 -5.69 32.05
CA LEU A 28 2.35 -5.61 30.83
C LEU A 28 1.86 -4.48 29.91
N TRP A 29 0.53 -4.24 29.88
CA TRP A 29 -0.01 -3.12 29.12
C TRP A 29 0.30 -1.77 29.74
N ARG A 30 0.33 -1.66 31.08
CA ARG A 30 0.74 -0.44 31.78
C ARG A 30 2.21 -0.10 31.47
N GLU A 31 3.11 -1.07 31.56
CA GLU A 31 4.52 -0.85 31.20
C GLU A 31 4.67 -0.29 29.78
N LYS A 32 3.89 -0.79 28.83
CA LYS A 32 3.93 -0.30 27.44
C LYS A 32 3.26 1.08 27.27
N MET A 33 2.27 1.41 28.06
CA MET A 33 1.71 2.77 28.09
C MET A 33 2.73 3.76 28.69
N ASP A 34 3.42 3.37 29.77
CA ASP A 34 4.44 4.22 30.39
C ASP A 34 5.64 4.47 29.46
N GLU A 35 6.10 3.44 28.73
CA GLU A 35 7.11 3.59 27.67
C GLU A 35 6.69 4.61 26.62
N GLU A 36 5.45 4.54 26.13
CA GLU A 36 4.92 5.48 25.12
C GLU A 36 4.80 6.89 25.69
N MET A 37 4.29 7.05 26.90
CA MET A 37 4.19 8.34 27.59
C MET A 37 5.57 8.96 27.87
N GLN A 38 6.56 8.15 28.23
CA GLN A 38 7.93 8.62 28.40
C GLN A 38 8.52 9.14 27.07
N ALA A 39 8.26 8.46 25.96
CA ALA A 39 8.70 8.91 24.64
C ALA A 39 8.08 10.27 24.28
N LEU A 40 6.77 10.44 24.50
CA LEU A 40 6.05 11.70 24.29
C LEU A 40 6.60 12.85 25.14
N THR A 41 6.89 12.59 26.40
CA THR A 41 7.47 13.57 27.34
C THR A 41 8.90 13.95 26.93
N THR A 42 9.74 12.97 26.60
CA THR A 42 11.13 13.19 26.15
C THR A 42 11.18 14.07 24.90
N LYS A 43 10.25 13.84 23.95
CA LYS A 43 10.13 14.65 22.72
C LYS A 43 9.43 16.00 22.95
N LYS A 44 9.01 16.32 24.19
CA LYS A 44 8.28 17.56 24.53
C LYS A 44 7.09 17.78 23.60
N THR A 45 6.28 16.74 23.44
CA THR A 45 5.22 16.67 22.42
C THR A 45 4.13 17.72 22.63
N TRP A 46 3.85 18.11 23.92
CA TRP A 46 2.89 19.16 24.27
C TRP A 46 3.29 19.90 25.54
N ILE A 47 2.60 20.99 25.79
CA ILE A 47 2.55 21.70 27.07
C ILE A 47 1.12 21.70 27.58
N LEU A 48 0.91 21.72 28.89
CA LEU A 48 -0.42 21.92 29.47
C LEU A 48 -0.78 23.42 29.42
N ALA A 49 -1.94 23.71 28.85
CA ALA A 49 -2.46 25.06 28.68
C ALA A 49 -3.98 25.10 28.91
N PRO A 50 -4.53 26.22 29.40
CA PRO A 50 -5.97 26.40 29.46
C PRO A 50 -6.55 26.43 28.03
N LEU A 51 -7.74 25.87 27.87
CA LEU A 51 -8.42 25.90 26.56
C LEU A 51 -8.97 27.32 26.33
N PRO A 52 -8.58 28.02 25.24
CA PRO A 52 -9.11 29.35 24.95
C PRO A 52 -10.63 29.33 24.68
N PRO A 53 -11.35 30.43 24.99
CA PRO A 53 -12.77 30.54 24.68
C PRO A 53 -13.06 30.32 23.19
N GLY A 54 -14.07 29.49 22.89
CA GLY A 54 -14.48 29.18 21.52
C GLY A 54 -13.65 28.07 20.84
N ARG A 55 -12.52 27.64 21.41
CA ARG A 55 -11.74 26.47 20.92
C ARG A 55 -12.31 25.16 21.44
N LYS A 56 -12.09 24.09 20.70
CA LYS A 56 -12.43 22.71 21.11
C LYS A 56 -11.18 21.88 21.15
N SER A 57 -11.07 21.01 22.17
CA SER A 57 -10.01 20.00 22.20
C SER A 57 -10.41 18.77 21.40
N ILE A 58 -9.43 18.17 20.72
CA ILE A 58 -9.60 16.86 20.10
C ILE A 58 -9.42 15.77 21.17
N LYS A 59 -10.12 14.66 21.01
CA LYS A 59 -9.97 13.50 21.87
C LYS A 59 -8.74 12.67 21.48
N CYS A 60 -8.29 11.84 22.41
CA CYS A 60 -7.17 10.90 22.23
C CYS A 60 -7.55 9.51 22.73
N MET A 61 -6.71 8.53 22.46
CA MET A 61 -6.85 7.17 22.98
C MET A 61 -5.53 6.41 22.87
N PHE A 62 -5.40 5.36 23.64
CA PHE A 62 -4.38 4.35 23.41
C PHE A 62 -4.88 3.29 22.42
N VAL A 63 -3.99 2.83 21.56
CA VAL A 63 -4.21 1.72 20.63
C VAL A 63 -3.27 0.59 21.02
N TYR A 64 -3.83 -0.57 21.28
CA TYR A 64 -3.12 -1.76 21.76
C TYR A 64 -2.98 -2.75 20.61
N LYS A 65 -1.79 -3.30 20.43
CA LYS A 65 -1.50 -4.31 19.41
C LYS A 65 -0.51 -5.35 19.90
N CYS A 66 -0.81 -6.61 19.61
CA CYS A 66 0.12 -7.70 19.75
C CYS A 66 0.74 -8.02 18.40
N LYS A 67 2.04 -7.82 18.28
CA LYS A 67 2.77 -8.32 17.11
C LYS A 67 3.07 -9.80 17.34
N PRO A 68 2.62 -10.70 16.46
CA PRO A 68 2.93 -12.13 16.60
C PRO A 68 4.44 -12.33 16.62
N GLY A 69 4.89 -13.29 17.41
CA GLY A 69 6.25 -13.79 17.33
C GLY A 69 6.48 -14.56 16.02
N TYR A 70 7.72 -14.69 15.62
CA TYR A 70 8.16 -15.57 14.53
C TYR A 70 9.45 -16.25 14.97
N GLU A 71 9.82 -17.35 14.34
CA GLU A 71 10.93 -18.23 14.70
C GLU A 71 11.94 -17.64 15.71
N GLY A 72 11.81 -18.02 17.01
CA GLY A 72 12.70 -17.60 18.09
C GLY A 72 12.44 -16.21 18.68
N VAL A 73 11.45 -15.45 18.19
CA VAL A 73 11.07 -14.13 18.74
C VAL A 73 9.69 -14.22 19.39
N ALA A 74 9.62 -13.92 20.69
CA ALA A 74 8.37 -13.91 21.44
C ALA A 74 7.38 -12.85 20.90
N PRO A 75 6.06 -13.06 21.06
CA PRO A 75 5.05 -12.05 20.77
C PRO A 75 5.36 -10.75 21.52
N ARG A 76 5.23 -9.61 20.82
CA ARG A 76 5.55 -8.30 21.40
C ARG A 76 4.31 -7.43 21.47
N ARG A 77 3.97 -6.99 22.68
CA ARG A 77 2.94 -5.97 22.90
C ARG A 77 3.44 -4.60 22.48
N LYS A 78 2.59 -3.84 21.80
CA LYS A 78 2.88 -2.46 21.36
C LYS A 78 1.69 -1.57 21.71
N VAL A 79 1.95 -0.45 22.36
CA VAL A 79 0.96 0.60 22.62
C VAL A 79 1.33 1.82 21.79
N ARG A 80 0.34 2.50 21.25
CA ARG A 80 0.49 3.80 20.64
C ARG A 80 -0.53 4.77 21.22
N PHE A 81 -0.10 5.96 21.58
CA PHE A 81 -0.99 7.03 21.93
C PHE A 81 -1.35 7.82 20.66
N VAL A 82 -2.65 7.96 20.39
CA VAL A 82 -3.14 8.52 19.12
C VAL A 82 -4.19 9.61 19.36
N ALA A 83 -4.13 10.67 18.55
CA ALA A 83 -5.20 11.65 18.47
C ALA A 83 -6.37 11.11 17.65
N LYS A 84 -7.60 11.46 18.01
CA LYS A 84 -8.79 11.18 17.21
C LYS A 84 -8.96 12.23 16.11
N GLY A 85 -8.02 12.21 15.13
CA GLY A 85 -7.93 13.22 14.07
C GLY A 85 -9.16 13.34 13.17
N TYR A 86 -10.05 12.34 13.16
CA TYR A 86 -11.34 12.44 12.47
C TYR A 86 -12.22 13.59 13.00
N SER A 87 -11.96 14.07 14.22
CA SER A 87 -12.66 15.21 14.83
C SER A 87 -12.02 16.57 14.52
N GLN A 88 -10.86 16.61 13.87
CA GLN A 88 -10.20 17.86 13.46
C GLN A 88 -11.03 18.62 12.42
N LEU A 89 -11.05 19.94 12.55
CA LEU A 89 -11.78 20.87 11.70
C LEU A 89 -10.82 21.54 10.70
N HIS A 90 -11.15 21.45 9.41
CA HIS A 90 -10.39 22.14 8.36
C HIS A 90 -10.44 23.65 8.55
N GLY A 91 -9.30 24.32 8.33
CA GLY A 91 -9.15 25.77 8.51
C GLY A 91 -8.94 26.21 9.97
N ILE A 92 -9.01 25.27 10.94
CA ILE A 92 -8.78 25.53 12.37
C ILE A 92 -7.66 24.66 12.91
N ASP A 93 -7.79 23.32 12.76
CA ASP A 93 -6.85 22.33 13.29
C ASP A 93 -5.86 21.82 12.23
N TYR A 94 -6.17 22.04 10.96
CA TYR A 94 -5.31 21.75 9.83
C TYR A 94 -5.77 22.51 8.58
N THR A 95 -4.84 22.74 7.66
CA THR A 95 -5.12 23.35 6.35
C THR A 95 -4.84 22.36 5.23
N GLU A 96 -3.66 21.78 5.20
CA GLU A 96 -3.19 20.85 4.18
C GLU A 96 -2.74 19.53 4.82
N THR A 97 -3.14 18.42 4.23
CA THR A 97 -2.85 17.08 4.78
C THR A 97 -2.20 16.14 3.79
N PHE A 98 -2.11 16.54 2.51
CA PHE A 98 -1.53 15.67 1.50
C PHE A 98 -0.06 15.35 1.81
N ALA A 99 0.24 14.07 1.94
CA ALA A 99 1.59 13.54 2.00
C ALA A 99 1.74 12.53 0.86
N PRO A 100 2.79 12.63 0.04
CA PRO A 100 3.03 11.63 -0.98
C PRO A 100 3.36 10.28 -0.34
N VAL A 101 2.99 9.21 -1.03
CA VAL A 101 3.39 7.84 -0.72
C VAL A 101 3.89 7.16 -1.99
N VAL A 102 4.87 6.29 -1.87
CA VAL A 102 5.40 5.57 -3.03
C VAL A 102 4.31 4.73 -3.68
N LYS A 103 4.25 4.77 -5.01
CA LYS A 103 3.33 3.92 -5.77
C LYS A 103 3.78 2.46 -5.76
N MET A 104 2.83 1.53 -5.80
CA MET A 104 3.15 0.10 -5.84
C MET A 104 3.93 -0.29 -7.10
N GLU A 105 3.67 0.37 -8.21
CA GLU A 105 4.40 0.21 -9.46
C GLU A 105 5.86 0.63 -9.30
N THR A 106 6.13 1.77 -8.65
CA THR A 106 7.50 2.24 -8.31
C THR A 106 8.21 1.21 -7.44
N PHE A 107 7.55 0.73 -6.37
CA PHE A 107 8.12 -0.28 -5.48
C PHE A 107 8.51 -1.55 -6.25
N ARG A 108 7.59 -2.12 -7.05
CA ARG A 108 7.85 -3.33 -7.82
C ARG A 108 8.95 -3.14 -8.87
N LEU A 109 8.94 -1.99 -9.57
CA LEU A 109 9.95 -1.65 -10.55
C LEU A 109 11.34 -1.52 -9.92
N VAL A 110 11.44 -0.86 -8.76
CA VAL A 110 12.70 -0.74 -8.00
C VAL A 110 13.18 -2.10 -7.52
N VAL A 111 12.27 -2.98 -7.06
CA VAL A 111 12.65 -4.36 -6.66
C VAL A 111 13.13 -5.18 -7.86
N ALA A 112 12.46 -5.10 -9.02
CA ALA A 112 12.89 -5.77 -10.25
C ALA A 112 14.27 -5.27 -10.70
N PHE A 113 14.48 -3.94 -10.70
CA PHE A 113 15.74 -3.30 -11.00
C PHE A 113 16.84 -3.73 -10.00
N ALA A 114 16.54 -3.73 -8.70
CA ALA A 114 17.45 -4.14 -7.66
C ALA A 114 17.85 -5.62 -7.79
N ALA A 115 16.93 -6.50 -8.18
CA ALA A 115 17.23 -7.90 -8.47
C ALA A 115 18.24 -8.02 -9.62
N LYS A 116 18.03 -7.27 -10.73
CA LYS A 116 18.93 -7.26 -11.88
C LYS A 116 20.32 -6.73 -11.55
N GLN A 117 20.37 -5.61 -10.82
CA GLN A 117 21.61 -4.96 -10.39
C GLN A 117 22.24 -5.64 -9.16
N ARG A 118 21.63 -6.71 -8.64
CA ARG A 118 22.07 -7.47 -7.44
C ARG A 118 22.28 -6.55 -6.21
N LEU A 119 21.43 -5.55 -6.05
CA LEU A 119 21.49 -4.65 -4.91
C LEU A 119 21.13 -5.39 -3.60
N GLU A 120 21.78 -5.00 -2.52
CA GLU A 120 21.32 -5.35 -1.18
C GLU A 120 20.10 -4.48 -0.81
N ILE A 121 19.24 -5.01 0.07
CA ILE A 121 18.04 -4.32 0.53
C ILE A 121 18.03 -4.33 2.05
N SER A 122 17.83 -3.16 2.66
CA SER A 122 17.65 -2.98 4.10
C SER A 122 16.43 -2.11 4.37
N SER A 123 15.80 -2.33 5.51
CA SER A 123 14.72 -1.46 6.01
C SER A 123 15.26 -0.54 7.09
N LEU A 124 14.80 0.70 7.09
CA LEU A 124 15.05 1.67 8.16
C LEU A 124 13.74 1.91 8.92
N ASP A 125 13.77 1.72 10.23
CA ASP A 125 12.68 2.04 11.15
C ASP A 125 13.09 3.28 11.96
N VAL A 126 12.36 4.38 11.77
CA VAL A 126 12.59 5.61 12.52
C VAL A 126 11.74 5.59 13.78
N TRP A 127 12.40 5.61 14.93
CA TRP A 127 11.69 5.60 16.19
C TRP A 127 10.82 6.84 16.33
N VAL A 128 9.51 6.63 16.62
CA VAL A 128 8.50 7.68 16.77
C VAL A 128 8.52 8.74 15.66
N ALA A 129 8.54 8.30 14.41
CA ALA A 129 8.71 9.14 13.22
C ALA A 129 7.89 10.44 13.27
N PHE A 130 6.57 10.37 13.55
CA PHE A 130 5.71 11.55 13.58
C PHE A 130 6.07 12.56 14.68
N LEU A 131 6.61 12.12 15.83
CA LEU A 131 7.05 13.02 16.90
C LEU A 131 8.27 13.86 16.52
N ASN A 132 8.93 13.54 15.40
CA ASN A 132 10.00 14.38 14.86
C ASN A 132 9.45 15.49 13.94
N GLY A 133 8.20 15.37 13.46
CA GLY A 133 7.53 16.40 12.66
C GLY A 133 7.10 17.58 13.53
N ASP A 134 7.41 18.80 13.08
CA ASP A 134 6.99 20.03 13.75
C ASP A 134 5.54 20.34 13.40
N LEU A 135 4.76 20.76 14.41
CA LEU A 135 3.37 21.17 14.24
C LEU A 135 3.30 22.69 14.18
N GLN A 136 2.70 23.24 13.13
CA GLN A 136 2.56 24.68 12.94
C GLN A 136 1.22 25.20 13.48
N GLU A 137 0.20 24.36 13.51
CA GLU A 137 -1.15 24.70 13.94
C GLU A 137 -1.29 24.61 15.47
N GLU A 138 -2.16 25.45 16.00
CA GLU A 138 -2.49 25.48 17.40
C GLU A 138 -3.59 24.45 17.71
N ILE A 139 -3.21 23.24 18.15
CA ILE A 139 -4.11 22.13 18.43
C ILE A 139 -4.13 21.82 19.92
N TYR A 140 -5.33 21.86 20.51
CA TYR A 140 -5.60 21.41 21.86
C TYR A 140 -6.14 19.99 21.86
N MET A 141 -5.58 19.13 22.69
CA MET A 141 -6.00 17.74 22.85
C MET A 141 -6.30 17.46 24.32
N ASP A 142 -7.25 16.58 24.60
CA ASP A 142 -7.53 16.13 25.96
C ASP A 142 -6.31 15.45 26.55
N GLN A 143 -6.13 15.54 27.88
CA GLN A 143 -5.08 14.81 28.56
C GLN A 143 -5.31 13.30 28.47
N PRO A 144 -4.25 12.47 28.35
CA PRO A 144 -4.36 11.03 28.25
C PRO A 144 -5.05 10.43 29.47
N GLN A 145 -5.99 9.53 29.25
CA GLN A 145 -6.67 8.81 30.32
C GLN A 145 -5.63 8.02 31.16
N GLY A 146 -5.69 8.17 32.48
CA GLY A 146 -4.72 7.58 33.41
C GLY A 146 -3.45 8.40 33.66
N TYR A 147 -3.26 9.52 32.91
CA TYR A 147 -2.09 10.41 33.00
C TYR A 147 -2.53 11.89 33.10
N ILE A 148 -3.68 12.13 33.71
CA ILE A 148 -4.20 13.48 33.93
C ILE A 148 -3.39 14.13 35.06
N ASP A 149 -2.91 15.35 34.84
CA ASP A 149 -2.22 16.15 35.83
C ASP A 149 -3.20 16.55 36.95
N HIS A 150 -2.92 16.16 38.18
CA HIS A 150 -3.79 16.38 39.32
C HIS A 150 -3.88 17.87 39.74
N GLU A 151 -2.83 18.66 39.44
CA GLU A 151 -2.81 20.11 39.73
C GLU A 151 -3.55 20.91 38.64
N LYS A 152 -3.66 20.34 37.42
CA LYS A 152 -4.21 21.01 36.24
C LYS A 152 -5.22 20.13 35.48
N PRO A 153 -6.25 19.58 36.16
CA PRO A 153 -7.14 18.59 35.54
C PRO A 153 -7.93 19.14 34.34
N ASP A 154 -8.24 20.44 34.35
CA ASP A 154 -9.01 21.11 33.28
C ASP A 154 -8.14 21.59 32.10
N TYR A 155 -6.81 21.59 32.27
CA TYR A 155 -5.90 22.01 31.21
C TYR A 155 -5.90 20.98 30.08
N LYS A 156 -5.56 21.44 28.87
CA LYS A 156 -5.43 20.61 27.67
C LYS A 156 -3.98 20.52 27.22
N CYS A 157 -3.68 19.48 26.52
CA CYS A 157 -2.38 19.32 25.86
C CYS A 157 -2.35 20.22 24.60
N LEU A 158 -1.64 21.34 24.66
CA LEU A 158 -1.33 22.14 23.49
C LEU A 158 -0.17 21.47 22.75
N LEU A 159 -0.47 20.86 21.62
CA LEU A 159 0.50 20.09 20.86
C LEU A 159 1.59 20.97 20.26
N LYS A 160 2.84 20.54 20.34
CA LYS A 160 4.03 21.18 19.73
C LYS A 160 4.67 20.32 18.67
N LYS A 161 4.37 19.01 18.67
CA LYS A 161 4.83 18.01 17.71
C LYS A 161 3.65 17.23 17.17
N CYS A 162 3.80 16.70 15.98
CA CYS A 162 2.83 15.78 15.43
C CYS A 162 2.78 14.48 16.23
N ILE A 163 1.59 13.92 16.41
CA ILE A 163 1.37 12.61 16.99
C ILE A 163 0.59 11.72 16.02
N TYR A 164 0.64 10.41 16.25
CA TYR A 164 -0.18 9.47 15.50
C TYR A 164 -1.66 9.87 15.56
N GLY A 165 -2.36 9.73 14.43
CA GLY A 165 -3.77 10.04 14.30
C GLY A 165 -4.11 11.46 13.85
N LEU A 166 -3.20 12.44 13.93
CA LEU A 166 -3.40 13.76 13.31
C LEU A 166 -3.38 13.63 11.78
N LYS A 167 -4.29 14.35 11.11
CA LYS A 167 -4.41 14.32 9.64
C LYS A 167 -3.16 14.82 8.92
N GLN A 168 -2.47 15.84 9.46
CA GLN A 168 -1.26 16.41 8.87
C GLN A 168 0.05 15.73 9.30
N ALA A 169 0.03 14.76 10.24
CA ALA A 169 1.25 14.15 10.74
C ALA A 169 2.12 13.48 9.65
N PRO A 170 1.54 12.74 8.66
CA PRO A 170 2.32 12.19 7.55
C PRO A 170 3.03 13.26 6.72
N ARG A 171 2.35 14.40 6.47
CA ARG A 171 2.92 15.53 5.75
C ARG A 171 4.08 16.17 6.51
N ALA A 172 3.87 16.53 7.77
CA ALA A 172 4.90 17.14 8.60
C ALA A 172 6.15 16.23 8.75
N TRP A 173 5.95 14.93 8.82
CA TRP A 173 7.05 13.96 8.80
C TRP A 173 7.79 13.95 7.46
N HIS A 174 7.08 13.89 6.35
CA HIS A 174 7.68 13.91 5.02
C HIS A 174 8.49 15.20 4.79
N GLU A 175 7.94 16.35 5.19
CA GLU A 175 8.62 17.65 5.11
C GLU A 175 9.88 17.72 6.01
N LYS A 176 9.92 16.95 7.08
CA LYS A 176 11.09 16.85 7.98
C LYS A 176 12.15 15.88 7.48
N PHE A 177 11.72 14.74 6.92
CA PHE A 177 12.63 13.66 6.52
C PHE A 177 13.29 13.92 5.15
N THR A 178 12.53 14.44 4.18
CA THR A 178 13.01 14.71 2.82
C THR A 178 14.26 15.59 2.76
N PRO A 179 14.35 16.73 3.46
CA PRO A 179 15.53 17.58 3.42
C PRO A 179 16.81 16.86 3.86
N THR A 180 16.73 15.97 4.85
CA THR A 180 17.90 15.22 5.33
C THR A 180 18.44 14.24 4.30
N LEU A 181 17.57 13.67 3.45
CA LEU A 181 17.98 12.83 2.33
C LEU A 181 18.66 13.65 1.22
N LEU A 182 18.11 14.83 0.92
CA LEU A 182 18.67 15.75 -0.07
C LEU A 182 20.02 16.28 0.38
N GLU A 183 20.18 16.63 1.66
CA GLU A 183 21.44 17.07 2.26
C GLU A 183 22.53 15.98 2.18
N PHE A 184 22.17 14.72 2.29
CA PHE A 184 23.10 13.60 2.05
C PHE A 184 23.54 13.47 0.58
N GLY A 185 22.88 14.19 -0.34
CA GLY A 185 23.19 14.17 -1.78
C GLY A 185 22.36 13.15 -2.58
N LEU A 186 21.23 12.68 -2.05
CA LEU A 186 20.22 11.99 -2.83
C LEU A 186 19.43 12.99 -3.67
N THR A 187 19.00 12.58 -4.86
CA THR A 187 18.12 13.36 -5.74
C THR A 187 16.72 12.76 -5.68
N GLN A 188 15.71 13.59 -5.43
CA GLN A 188 14.30 13.16 -5.45
C GLN A 188 13.85 12.95 -6.91
N SER A 189 13.14 11.84 -7.17
CA SER A 189 12.54 11.57 -8.47
C SER A 189 11.45 12.59 -8.79
N GLN A 190 11.39 13.01 -10.05
CA GLN A 190 10.31 13.86 -10.56
C GLN A 190 9.02 13.07 -10.83
N SER A 191 9.14 11.76 -11.00
CA SER A 191 8.03 10.87 -11.36
C SER A 191 7.32 10.27 -10.14
N ASP A 192 8.05 10.12 -9.02
CA ASP A 192 7.50 9.66 -7.73
C ASP A 192 8.25 10.37 -6.59
N PRO A 193 7.63 11.31 -5.87
CA PRO A 193 8.29 12.11 -4.84
C PRO A 193 8.75 11.30 -3.60
N CYS A 194 8.40 10.02 -3.53
CA CYS A 194 8.87 9.11 -2.48
C CYS A 194 10.04 8.21 -2.91
N LEU A 195 10.58 8.44 -4.11
CA LEU A 195 11.76 7.78 -4.65
C LEU A 195 12.95 8.76 -4.63
N PHE A 196 14.06 8.34 -4.03
CA PHE A 196 15.30 9.11 -3.97
C PHE A 196 16.46 8.26 -4.47
N VAL A 197 17.36 8.85 -5.26
CA VAL A 197 18.45 8.14 -5.91
C VAL A 197 19.75 8.92 -5.78
N ARG A 198 20.84 8.22 -5.53
CA ARG A 198 22.20 8.74 -5.63
C ARG A 198 23.05 7.75 -6.41
N ARG A 199 23.70 8.24 -7.47
CA ARG A 199 24.69 7.47 -8.22
C ARG A 199 25.95 8.29 -8.34
N GLN A 200 27.05 7.80 -7.77
CA GLN A 200 28.36 8.46 -7.82
C GLN A 200 29.45 7.40 -7.87
N GLN A 201 30.41 7.55 -8.80
CA GLN A 201 31.61 6.69 -8.89
C GLN A 201 31.31 5.17 -8.89
N GLY A 202 30.22 4.76 -9.56
CA GLY A 202 29.75 3.36 -9.58
C GLY A 202 28.98 2.90 -8.34
N GLU A 203 28.84 3.75 -7.32
CA GLU A 203 27.99 3.51 -6.16
C GLU A 203 26.54 3.90 -6.48
N LEU A 204 25.61 3.01 -6.16
CA LEU A 204 24.18 3.23 -6.33
C LEU A 204 23.48 3.08 -4.98
N LEU A 205 22.69 4.06 -4.64
CA LEU A 205 21.87 4.11 -3.45
C LEU A 205 20.46 4.59 -3.85
N ILE A 206 19.45 3.78 -3.56
CA ILE A 206 18.05 4.10 -3.82
C ILE A 206 17.29 4.03 -2.50
N VAL A 207 16.47 5.03 -2.21
CA VAL A 207 15.61 5.09 -1.03
C VAL A 207 14.17 5.24 -1.48
N ILE A 208 13.28 4.41 -0.99
CA ILE A 208 11.84 4.57 -1.15
C ILE A 208 11.17 4.73 0.22
N ILE A 209 10.19 5.65 0.28
CA ILE A 209 9.51 6.03 1.51
C ILE A 209 8.01 5.81 1.37
N TYR A 210 7.42 5.16 2.35
CA TYR A 210 5.98 5.11 2.53
C TYR A 210 5.64 5.54 3.96
N VAL A 211 5.38 6.82 4.12
CA VAL A 211 5.17 7.47 5.43
C VAL A 211 6.38 7.23 6.36
N ASP A 212 6.30 6.30 7.32
CA ASP A 212 7.34 5.94 8.27
C ASP A 212 8.16 4.70 7.83
N ASP A 213 7.63 3.89 6.93
CA ASP A 213 8.34 2.74 6.37
C ASP A 213 9.33 3.17 5.28
N THR A 214 10.59 2.78 5.42
CA THR A 214 11.66 3.14 4.47
C THR A 214 12.45 1.91 4.04
N LEU A 215 12.62 1.71 2.72
CA LEU A 215 13.53 0.73 2.15
C LEU A 215 14.72 1.42 1.48
N VAL A 216 15.90 0.83 1.66
CA VAL A 216 17.15 1.28 1.05
C VAL A 216 17.75 0.15 0.25
N PHE A 217 18.05 0.43 -1.02
CA PHE A 217 18.70 -0.49 -1.95
C PHE A 217 20.09 0.06 -2.27
N PHE A 218 21.12 -0.78 -2.21
CA PHE A 218 22.50 -0.35 -2.39
C PHE A 218 23.38 -1.46 -2.94
N ASN A 219 24.42 -1.08 -3.67
CA ASN A 219 25.47 -2.00 -4.15
C ASN A 219 26.73 -1.98 -3.27
N LYS A 220 26.88 -0.96 -2.42
CA LYS A 220 28.06 -0.81 -1.57
C LYS A 220 27.66 -0.52 -0.13
N LYS A 221 28.08 -1.39 0.77
CA LYS A 221 27.72 -1.32 2.19
C LYS A 221 28.23 -0.06 2.89
N SER A 222 29.41 0.46 2.49
CA SER A 222 29.94 1.71 3.03
C SER A 222 28.98 2.88 2.80
N THR A 223 28.48 3.05 1.56
CA THR A 223 27.55 4.12 1.22
C THR A 223 26.22 4.03 2.00
N PHE A 224 25.75 2.81 2.25
CA PHE A 224 24.59 2.58 3.14
C PHE A 224 24.90 2.98 4.59
N LEU A 225 26.10 2.64 5.10
CA LEU A 225 26.51 3.03 6.46
C LEU A 225 26.67 4.55 6.58
N ASP A 226 27.21 5.22 5.55
CA ASP A 226 27.33 6.67 5.52
C ASP A 226 25.93 7.34 5.57
N LEU A 227 24.96 6.85 4.78
CA LEU A 227 23.57 7.32 4.86
C LEU A 227 23.00 7.12 6.27
N THR A 228 23.16 5.93 6.84
CA THR A 228 22.59 5.64 8.18
C THR A 228 23.23 6.48 9.26
N ASN A 229 24.54 6.74 9.19
CA ASN A 229 25.25 7.60 10.12
C ASN A 229 24.83 9.09 9.98
N HIS A 230 24.62 9.55 8.74
CA HIS A 230 24.09 10.89 8.51
C HIS A 230 22.69 11.04 9.12
N LEU A 231 21.78 10.12 8.82
CA LEU A 231 20.41 10.16 9.34
C LEU A 231 20.35 10.06 10.87
N LYS A 232 21.26 9.30 11.51
CA LYS A 232 21.37 9.20 12.97
C LYS A 232 21.74 10.50 13.67
N GLN A 233 22.25 11.48 12.97
CA GLN A 233 22.49 12.82 13.54
C GLN A 233 21.17 13.57 13.82
N PHE A 234 20.09 13.22 13.11
CA PHE A 234 18.79 13.89 13.18
C PHE A 234 17.71 13.01 13.84
N PHE A 235 17.80 11.69 13.66
CA PHE A 235 16.74 10.73 14.05
C PHE A 235 17.32 9.50 14.74
N GLU A 236 16.55 8.92 15.65
CA GLU A 236 16.85 7.60 16.19
C GLU A 236 16.40 6.53 15.19
N ILE A 237 17.37 5.86 14.56
CA ILE A 237 17.13 4.91 13.46
C ILE A 237 17.60 3.52 13.82
N ARG A 238 16.77 2.52 13.52
CA ARG A 238 17.10 1.10 13.56
C ARG A 238 17.19 0.56 12.15
N VAL A 239 18.27 -0.18 11.89
CA VAL A 239 18.44 -0.92 10.63
C VAL A 239 17.88 -2.32 10.84
N LEU A 240 16.98 -2.73 9.96
CA LEU A 240 16.30 -4.02 10.02
C LEU A 240 16.49 -4.77 8.69
N PRO A 241 16.44 -6.11 8.68
CA PRO A 241 16.34 -6.87 7.45
C PRO A 241 15.09 -6.47 6.68
N ALA A 242 15.21 -6.29 5.36
CA ALA A 242 14.08 -5.98 4.49
C ALA A 242 13.29 -7.26 4.12
N THR A 243 12.68 -7.90 5.10
CA THR A 243 11.87 -9.11 4.91
C THR A 243 10.41 -8.82 4.59
N ARG A 244 9.95 -7.59 4.90
CA ARG A 244 8.55 -7.17 4.68
C ARG A 244 8.47 -5.66 4.47
N PHE A 245 7.66 -5.24 3.50
CA PHE A 245 7.34 -3.85 3.24
C PHE A 245 5.85 -3.72 2.90
N LEU A 246 5.14 -2.83 3.59
CA LEU A 246 3.70 -2.60 3.42
C LEU A 246 2.87 -3.90 3.44
N GLY A 247 3.20 -4.84 4.31
CA GLY A 247 2.50 -6.13 4.41
C GLY A 247 2.78 -7.11 3.26
N ILE A 248 3.75 -6.80 2.39
CA ILE A 248 4.26 -7.67 1.32
C ILE A 248 5.58 -8.29 1.81
N ASP A 249 5.68 -9.60 1.79
CA ASP A 249 6.89 -10.32 2.13
C ASP A 249 7.88 -10.24 0.97
N ILE A 250 9.15 -9.97 1.31
CA ILE A 250 10.26 -9.87 0.38
C ILE A 250 11.20 -11.04 0.65
N VAL A 251 11.21 -12.02 -0.23
CA VAL A 251 12.08 -13.21 -0.13
C VAL A 251 13.17 -13.09 -1.18
N ARG A 252 14.42 -13.07 -0.72
CA ARG A 252 15.58 -13.09 -1.60
C ARG A 252 16.15 -14.50 -1.68
N ASP A 253 16.35 -14.99 -2.89
CA ASP A 253 17.04 -16.23 -3.19
C ASP A 253 18.31 -15.93 -3.99
N PRO A 254 19.43 -15.64 -3.29
CA PRO A 254 20.70 -15.30 -3.95
C PRO A 254 21.25 -16.46 -4.79
N SER A 255 20.94 -17.71 -4.41
CA SER A 255 21.42 -18.90 -5.12
C SER A 255 20.84 -18.99 -6.53
N ASN A 256 19.59 -18.56 -6.71
CA ASN A 256 18.91 -18.55 -8.00
C ASN A 256 18.78 -17.13 -8.59
N ASN A 257 19.43 -16.14 -7.99
CA ASN A 257 19.34 -14.72 -8.41
C ASN A 257 17.89 -14.21 -8.52
N ARG A 258 17.02 -14.59 -7.56
CA ARG A 258 15.60 -14.26 -7.56
C ARG A 258 15.22 -13.41 -6.37
N THR A 259 14.26 -12.52 -6.59
CA THR A 259 13.54 -11.79 -5.55
C THR A 259 12.05 -12.03 -5.73
N ILE A 260 11.39 -12.51 -4.67
CA ILE A 260 9.98 -12.90 -4.69
C ILE A 260 9.21 -11.95 -3.76
N LEU A 261 8.09 -11.44 -4.25
CA LEU A 261 7.13 -10.64 -3.46
C LEU A 261 5.84 -11.44 -3.32
N HIS A 262 5.39 -11.70 -2.10
CA HIS A 262 4.15 -12.42 -1.86
C HIS A 262 3.39 -11.92 -0.62
N GLN A 263 2.14 -12.36 -0.47
CA GLN A 263 1.28 -11.98 0.65
C GLN A 263 0.55 -13.21 1.22
N SER A 264 1.23 -14.34 1.34
CA SER A 264 0.63 -15.63 1.75
C SER A 264 -0.03 -15.54 3.12
N ASP A 265 0.58 -14.87 4.10
CA ASP A 265 0.01 -14.67 5.43
C ASP A 265 -1.30 -13.88 5.38
N TYR A 266 -1.32 -12.80 4.60
CA TYR A 266 -2.53 -11.99 4.43
C TYR A 266 -3.63 -12.77 3.71
N ALA A 267 -3.29 -13.51 2.66
CA ALA A 267 -4.22 -14.37 1.93
C ALA A 267 -4.84 -15.43 2.84
N THR A 268 -4.04 -16.07 3.69
CA THR A 268 -4.51 -17.06 4.67
C THR A 268 -5.48 -16.44 5.66
N LYS A 269 -5.12 -15.31 6.28
CA LYS A 269 -5.99 -14.59 7.23
C LYS A 269 -7.30 -14.13 6.59
N LEU A 270 -7.26 -13.72 5.32
CA LEU A 270 -8.45 -13.35 4.56
C LEU A 270 -9.40 -14.56 4.38
N LEU A 271 -8.85 -15.72 4.03
CA LEU A 271 -9.61 -16.96 3.89
C LEU A 271 -10.20 -17.43 5.23
N GLU A 272 -9.47 -17.31 6.33
CA GLU A 272 -9.94 -17.59 7.68
C GLU A 272 -11.10 -16.67 8.07
N LYS A 273 -10.94 -15.34 7.88
CA LYS A 273 -11.99 -14.34 8.15
C LYS A 273 -13.32 -14.69 7.47
N PHE A 274 -13.26 -15.17 6.23
CA PHE A 274 -14.46 -15.53 5.46
C PHE A 274 -14.86 -17.00 5.58
N LYS A 275 -14.17 -17.79 6.43
CA LYS A 275 -14.41 -19.23 6.63
C LYS A 275 -14.25 -20.03 5.33
N MET A 276 -13.28 -19.64 4.49
CA MET A 276 -12.99 -20.27 3.19
C MET A 276 -11.70 -21.10 3.20
N ILE A 277 -11.03 -21.25 4.34
CA ILE A 277 -9.77 -22.00 4.46
C ILE A 277 -9.91 -23.49 4.07
N ASN A 278 -11.07 -24.07 4.31
CA ASN A 278 -11.37 -25.48 4.02
C ASN A 278 -12.27 -25.66 2.77
N CYS A 279 -12.47 -24.62 1.95
CA CYS A 279 -13.26 -24.76 0.73
C CYS A 279 -12.50 -25.56 -0.35
N ASN A 280 -13.23 -26.08 -1.33
CA ASN A 280 -12.63 -26.69 -2.51
C ASN A 280 -12.02 -25.59 -3.38
N ALA A 281 -10.71 -25.73 -3.68
CA ALA A 281 -10.01 -24.77 -4.53
C ALA A 281 -10.58 -24.76 -5.96
N LYS A 282 -10.49 -23.59 -6.60
CA LYS A 282 -10.83 -23.40 -8.00
C LYS A 282 -9.56 -23.13 -8.80
N SER A 283 -9.53 -23.55 -10.07
CA SER A 283 -8.38 -23.37 -10.98
C SER A 283 -8.37 -22.01 -11.68
N THR A 284 -9.51 -21.29 -11.70
CA THR A 284 -9.67 -19.99 -12.36
C THR A 284 -10.25 -18.96 -11.40
N PRO A 285 -9.89 -17.67 -11.52
CA PRO A 285 -10.37 -16.61 -10.63
C PRO A 285 -11.85 -16.27 -10.84
N SER A 286 -12.41 -16.62 -12.00
CA SER A 286 -13.83 -16.47 -12.32
C SER A 286 -14.34 -17.67 -13.11
N ASP A 287 -15.64 -17.92 -13.05
CA ASP A 287 -16.29 -18.92 -13.90
C ASP A 287 -16.64 -18.28 -15.26
N VAL A 288 -16.10 -18.83 -16.34
CA VAL A 288 -16.30 -18.31 -17.71
C VAL A 288 -17.76 -18.37 -18.16
N ASN A 289 -18.57 -19.25 -17.58
CA ASN A 289 -19.97 -19.42 -17.92
C ASN A 289 -20.89 -18.45 -17.17
N VAL A 290 -20.39 -17.77 -16.14
CA VAL A 290 -21.17 -16.85 -15.29
C VAL A 290 -20.95 -15.43 -15.78
N LYS A 291 -21.97 -14.84 -16.38
CA LYS A 291 -21.99 -13.42 -16.76
C LYS A 291 -22.80 -12.64 -15.73
N LEU A 292 -22.12 -11.76 -15.01
CA LEU A 292 -22.74 -10.93 -13.98
C LEU A 292 -23.39 -9.68 -14.59
N SER A 293 -24.55 -9.30 -14.06
CA SER A 293 -25.28 -8.07 -14.46
C SER A 293 -26.00 -7.48 -13.25
N LYS A 294 -26.37 -6.21 -13.34
CA LYS A 294 -27.24 -5.56 -12.35
C LYS A 294 -28.61 -6.22 -12.44
N SER A 295 -29.12 -6.67 -11.30
CA SER A 295 -30.47 -7.24 -11.25
C SER A 295 -31.50 -6.17 -11.54
N ILE A 296 -32.35 -6.40 -12.55
CA ILE A 296 -33.52 -5.56 -12.88
C ILE A 296 -34.70 -5.83 -11.92
N GLN A 297 -34.56 -6.82 -11.02
CA GLN A 297 -35.62 -7.16 -10.09
C GLN A 297 -35.83 -6.05 -9.07
N THR A 298 -36.92 -5.33 -9.29
CA THR A 298 -37.54 -4.33 -8.40
C THR A 298 -38.13 -4.96 -7.13
N GLN A 299 -37.42 -5.82 -6.43
CA GLN A 299 -37.87 -6.33 -5.14
C GLN A 299 -36.83 -6.02 -4.08
N GLU A 300 -37.26 -5.12 -3.19
CA GLU A 300 -36.66 -4.74 -1.92
C GLU A 300 -35.21 -4.22 -2.04
N VAL A 301 -35.08 -2.91 -2.03
CA VAL A 301 -33.82 -2.22 -1.74
C VAL A 301 -33.28 -2.83 -0.45
N ASN A 302 -32.35 -3.77 -0.58
CA ASN A 302 -31.60 -4.26 0.54
C ASN A 302 -30.92 -3.03 1.18
N SER A 303 -31.38 -2.66 2.36
CA SER A 303 -30.82 -1.55 3.09
C SER A 303 -29.32 -1.79 3.29
N SER A 304 -28.53 -0.71 3.38
CA SER A 304 -27.08 -0.79 3.67
C SER A 304 -26.78 -1.56 4.97
N SER A 305 -27.77 -1.91 5.75
CA SER A 305 -27.74 -2.77 6.95
C SER A 305 -27.81 -4.28 6.68
N ASP A 306 -28.04 -4.72 5.43
CA ASP A 306 -28.05 -6.15 5.10
C ASP A 306 -26.64 -6.75 5.28
N PRO A 307 -26.48 -7.83 6.07
CA PRO A 307 -25.21 -8.52 6.26
C PRO A 307 -24.55 -9.00 4.95
N LEU A 308 -25.34 -9.28 3.90
CA LEU A 308 -24.84 -9.64 2.57
C LEU A 308 -24.04 -8.49 1.95
N PHE A 309 -24.53 -7.26 2.09
CA PHE A 309 -23.90 -6.05 1.56
C PHE A 309 -22.53 -5.79 2.19
N SER A 310 -22.49 -5.79 3.53
CA SER A 310 -21.25 -5.59 4.26
C SER A 310 -20.23 -6.67 3.92
N ARG A 311 -20.65 -7.94 3.96
CA ARG A 311 -19.79 -9.08 3.68
C ARG A 311 -19.21 -9.07 2.25
N TYR A 312 -20.03 -8.69 1.26
CA TYR A 312 -19.58 -8.59 -0.13
C TYR A 312 -18.47 -7.54 -0.26
N ARG A 313 -18.71 -6.33 0.24
CA ARG A 313 -17.74 -5.22 0.18
C ARG A 313 -16.45 -5.55 0.94
N GLU A 314 -16.55 -6.24 2.06
CA GLU A 314 -15.37 -6.68 2.81
C GLU A 314 -14.53 -7.70 2.02
N ILE A 315 -15.15 -8.63 1.28
CA ILE A 315 -14.44 -9.55 0.40
C ILE A 315 -13.73 -8.77 -0.70
N ILE A 316 -14.46 -7.91 -1.41
CA ILE A 316 -13.88 -7.12 -2.51
C ILE A 316 -12.74 -6.25 -2.01
N GLY A 317 -12.91 -5.52 -0.89
CA GLY A 317 -11.87 -4.70 -0.30
C GLY A 317 -10.64 -5.51 0.16
N GLY A 318 -10.85 -6.67 0.75
CA GLY A 318 -9.76 -7.55 1.18
C GLY A 318 -8.96 -8.11 0.00
N VAL A 319 -9.63 -8.57 -1.06
CA VAL A 319 -8.96 -9.08 -2.27
C VAL A 319 -8.30 -7.94 -3.06
N MET A 320 -8.85 -6.72 -3.02
CA MET A 320 -8.27 -5.55 -3.71
C MET A 320 -6.82 -5.31 -3.30
N TYR A 321 -6.50 -5.42 -2.02
CA TYR A 321 -5.14 -5.23 -1.54
C TYR A 321 -4.16 -6.27 -2.12
N LEU A 322 -4.56 -7.54 -2.25
CA LEU A 322 -3.77 -8.57 -2.94
C LEU A 322 -3.55 -8.22 -4.41
N VAL A 323 -4.62 -7.83 -5.10
CA VAL A 323 -4.60 -7.55 -6.54
C VAL A 323 -3.71 -6.35 -6.87
N VAL A 324 -3.77 -5.25 -6.12
CA VAL A 324 -2.93 -4.08 -6.41
C VAL A 324 -1.47 -4.29 -6.00
N SER A 325 -1.18 -5.26 -5.14
CA SER A 325 0.16 -5.48 -4.58
C SER A 325 0.94 -6.58 -5.31
N THR A 326 0.41 -7.83 -5.35
CA THR A 326 1.17 -9.01 -5.78
C THR A 326 0.39 -10.00 -6.65
N ARG A 327 -0.92 -9.81 -6.89
CA ARG A 327 -1.79 -10.80 -7.55
C ARG A 327 -2.49 -10.24 -8.80
N PRO A 328 -1.74 -9.92 -9.87
CA PRO A 328 -2.32 -9.45 -11.14
C PRO A 328 -3.27 -10.47 -11.79
N ASP A 329 -3.09 -11.75 -11.53
CA ASP A 329 -3.90 -12.86 -12.02
C ASP A 329 -5.38 -12.78 -11.63
N MET A 330 -5.70 -12.08 -10.55
CA MET A 330 -7.08 -11.86 -10.08
C MET A 330 -7.67 -10.50 -10.51
N ALA A 331 -6.91 -9.66 -11.24
CA ALA A 331 -7.30 -8.28 -11.50
C ALA A 331 -8.61 -8.15 -12.29
N GLN A 332 -8.78 -8.93 -13.36
CA GLN A 332 -9.97 -8.91 -14.19
C GLN A 332 -11.22 -9.37 -13.41
N ALA A 333 -11.12 -10.50 -12.71
CA ALA A 333 -12.23 -11.04 -11.93
C ALA A 333 -12.67 -10.08 -10.80
N LEU A 334 -11.70 -9.51 -10.08
CA LEU A 334 -11.99 -8.52 -9.05
C LEU A 334 -12.63 -7.26 -9.61
N ASN A 335 -12.13 -6.73 -10.74
CA ASN A 335 -12.71 -5.55 -11.38
C ASN A 335 -14.16 -5.80 -11.81
N ALA A 336 -14.45 -6.96 -12.38
CA ALA A 336 -15.82 -7.33 -12.74
C ALA A 336 -16.75 -7.34 -11.51
N LEU A 337 -16.31 -7.93 -10.39
CA LEU A 337 -17.07 -7.97 -9.14
C LEU A 337 -17.22 -6.58 -8.50
N ALA A 338 -16.19 -5.75 -8.52
CA ALA A 338 -16.21 -4.43 -7.88
C ALA A 338 -17.33 -3.51 -8.41
N ARG A 339 -17.78 -3.72 -9.65
CA ARG A 339 -18.90 -2.98 -10.28
C ARG A 339 -20.22 -3.12 -9.52
N PHE A 340 -20.39 -4.19 -8.74
CA PHE A 340 -21.63 -4.51 -8.05
C PHE A 340 -21.61 -4.17 -6.56
N CYS A 341 -20.57 -3.46 -6.06
CA CYS A 341 -20.45 -3.07 -4.65
C CYS A 341 -21.57 -2.15 -4.15
N GLU A 342 -22.25 -1.44 -5.06
CA GLU A 342 -23.38 -0.57 -4.72
C GLU A 342 -24.64 -1.39 -4.39
N ASN A 343 -24.92 -2.43 -5.15
CA ASN A 343 -26.10 -3.28 -4.98
C ASN A 343 -25.80 -4.76 -5.30
N PRO A 344 -25.06 -5.49 -4.43
CA PRO A 344 -24.73 -6.88 -4.66
C PRO A 344 -25.92 -7.82 -4.46
N THR A 345 -25.99 -8.87 -5.27
CA THR A 345 -26.95 -9.97 -5.14
C THR A 345 -26.28 -11.23 -4.55
N LYS A 346 -27.08 -12.27 -4.28
CA LYS A 346 -26.55 -13.59 -3.87
C LYS A 346 -25.64 -14.21 -4.94
N GLU A 347 -25.91 -13.96 -6.22
CA GLU A 347 -25.09 -14.42 -7.34
C GLU A 347 -23.72 -13.73 -7.35
N HIS A 348 -23.69 -12.41 -7.11
CA HIS A 348 -22.45 -11.67 -6.95
C HIS A 348 -21.63 -12.18 -5.77
N LEU A 349 -22.28 -12.48 -4.62
CA LEU A 349 -21.58 -13.07 -3.47
C LEU A 349 -21.03 -14.47 -3.79
N THR A 350 -21.75 -15.28 -4.57
CA THR A 350 -21.29 -16.61 -5.01
C THR A 350 -20.05 -16.47 -5.89
N ALA A 351 -20.04 -15.52 -6.83
CA ALA A 351 -18.90 -15.25 -7.68
C ALA A 351 -17.70 -14.69 -6.86
N ALA A 352 -17.95 -13.86 -5.85
CA ALA A 352 -16.88 -13.41 -4.94
C ALA A 352 -16.29 -14.56 -4.11
N LYS A 353 -17.12 -15.52 -3.68
CA LYS A 353 -16.62 -16.75 -3.03
C LYS A 353 -15.83 -17.64 -3.99
N HIS A 354 -16.19 -17.69 -5.28
CA HIS A 354 -15.39 -18.39 -6.29
C HIS A 354 -13.98 -17.78 -6.38
N LEU A 355 -13.86 -16.45 -6.38
CA LEU A 355 -12.56 -15.76 -6.35
C LEU A 355 -11.74 -16.12 -5.09
N LEU A 356 -12.39 -16.21 -3.92
CA LEU A 356 -11.71 -16.67 -2.69
C LEU A 356 -11.30 -18.15 -2.79
N ALA A 357 -12.09 -19.00 -3.46
CA ALA A 357 -11.73 -20.40 -3.69
C ALA A 357 -10.53 -20.55 -4.64
N TYR A 358 -10.39 -19.67 -5.63
CA TYR A 358 -9.18 -19.56 -6.43
C TYR A 358 -7.98 -19.11 -5.59
N LEU A 359 -8.16 -18.08 -4.75
CA LEU A 359 -7.13 -17.63 -3.82
C LEU A 359 -6.64 -18.77 -2.92
N LYS A 360 -7.57 -19.61 -2.41
CA LYS A 360 -7.23 -20.79 -1.60
C LYS A 360 -6.29 -21.74 -2.33
N GLY A 361 -6.52 -22.00 -3.62
CA GLY A 361 -5.66 -22.87 -4.46
C GLY A 361 -4.30 -22.26 -4.80
N THR A 362 -4.15 -20.94 -4.62
CA THR A 362 -3.00 -20.16 -5.07
C THR A 362 -2.42 -19.24 -3.98
N VAL A 363 -2.58 -19.61 -2.70
CA VAL A 363 -2.11 -18.81 -1.55
C VAL A 363 -0.61 -18.48 -1.64
N GLN A 364 0.19 -19.40 -2.20
CA GLN A 364 1.64 -19.25 -2.32
C GLN A 364 2.09 -18.47 -3.57
N TYR A 365 1.14 -18.01 -4.40
CA TYR A 365 1.50 -17.23 -5.58
C TYR A 365 1.96 -15.83 -5.20
N GLY A 366 2.95 -15.35 -5.95
CA GLY A 366 3.53 -14.02 -5.82
C GLY A 366 4.24 -13.61 -7.10
N LEU A 367 4.90 -12.47 -7.06
CA LEU A 367 5.71 -11.94 -8.15
C LEU A 367 7.14 -12.45 -7.99
N CYS A 368 7.74 -12.94 -9.07
CA CYS A 368 9.12 -13.39 -9.07
C CYS A 368 9.92 -12.55 -10.08
N PHE A 369 10.98 -11.90 -9.61
CA PHE A 369 11.94 -11.15 -10.43
C PHE A 369 13.23 -11.95 -10.49
N ASP A 370 13.54 -12.47 -11.68
CA ASP A 370 14.71 -13.31 -11.95
C ASP A 370 15.77 -12.52 -12.72
N ALA A 371 16.92 -12.29 -12.11
CA ALA A 371 18.01 -11.51 -12.70
C ALA A 371 18.60 -12.13 -13.98
N SER A 372 18.35 -13.42 -14.25
CA SER A 372 18.76 -14.08 -15.49
C SER A 372 17.90 -13.66 -16.69
N GLN A 373 16.68 -13.19 -16.45
CA GLN A 373 15.77 -12.72 -17.49
C GLN A 373 16.12 -11.31 -17.97
N SER A 374 15.52 -10.91 -19.10
CA SER A 374 15.72 -9.58 -19.68
C SER A 374 15.32 -8.47 -18.70
N GLU A 375 16.15 -7.43 -18.64
CA GLU A 375 15.83 -6.19 -17.94
C GLU A 375 14.98 -5.22 -18.77
N SER A 376 14.73 -5.55 -20.05
CA SER A 376 13.86 -4.75 -20.91
C SER A 376 12.45 -4.75 -20.37
N LEU A 377 11.84 -3.58 -20.35
CA LEU A 377 10.44 -3.44 -20.01
C LEU A 377 9.58 -3.88 -21.21
N LEU A 378 8.74 -4.89 -21.01
CA LEU A 378 7.86 -5.43 -22.03
C LEU A 378 6.40 -5.27 -21.61
N GLY A 379 5.61 -4.61 -22.43
CA GLY A 379 4.17 -4.41 -22.23
C GLY A 379 3.31 -5.37 -23.04
N TYR A 380 2.12 -5.67 -22.52
CA TYR A 380 1.04 -6.35 -23.22
C TYR A 380 -0.24 -5.53 -23.00
N ALA A 381 -1.03 -5.33 -24.01
CA ALA A 381 -2.32 -4.65 -23.95
C ALA A 381 -3.37 -5.46 -24.68
N ASP A 382 -4.58 -5.51 -24.12
CA ASP A 382 -5.72 -6.26 -24.63
C ASP A 382 -7.03 -5.59 -24.22
N ALA A 383 -8.11 -5.80 -24.96
CA ALA A 383 -9.43 -5.30 -24.62
C ALA A 383 -10.53 -6.32 -24.89
N ASP A 384 -11.31 -6.62 -23.85
CA ASP A 384 -12.58 -7.34 -23.98
C ASP A 384 -13.64 -6.43 -24.60
N PHE A 385 -14.08 -6.75 -25.84
CA PHE A 385 -15.07 -5.94 -26.55
C PHE A 385 -16.50 -6.14 -26.04
N ALA A 386 -17.12 -5.05 -25.55
CA ALA A 386 -18.50 -4.98 -25.13
C ALA A 386 -18.95 -6.05 -24.11
N GLY A 387 -18.02 -6.54 -23.28
CA GLY A 387 -18.26 -7.62 -22.32
C GLY A 387 -19.15 -7.24 -21.13
N ASP A 388 -19.28 -5.95 -20.82
CA ASP A 388 -20.21 -5.46 -19.81
C ASP A 388 -21.67 -5.57 -20.27
N LEU A 389 -22.47 -6.40 -19.61
CA LEU A 389 -23.87 -6.66 -20.02
C LEU A 389 -24.77 -5.45 -19.78
N ASP A 390 -24.49 -4.64 -18.76
CA ASP A 390 -25.37 -3.53 -18.37
C ASP A 390 -25.16 -2.28 -19.23
N GLY A 391 -23.90 -1.96 -19.55
CA GLY A 391 -23.55 -0.75 -20.29
C GLY A 391 -22.91 -1.00 -21.65
N ARG A 392 -22.71 -2.26 -22.04
CA ARG A 392 -22.05 -2.68 -23.31
C ARG A 392 -20.67 -2.04 -23.49
N LYS A 393 -19.99 -1.73 -22.37
CA LYS A 393 -18.64 -1.18 -22.36
C LYS A 393 -17.60 -2.28 -22.45
N SER A 394 -16.49 -1.96 -23.05
CA SER A 394 -15.31 -2.82 -23.14
C SER A 394 -14.48 -2.73 -21.85
N THR A 395 -13.64 -3.73 -21.59
CA THR A 395 -12.69 -3.71 -20.48
C THR A 395 -11.28 -3.64 -21.05
N SER A 396 -10.52 -2.59 -20.72
CA SER A 396 -9.09 -2.50 -21.05
C SER A 396 -8.26 -3.26 -20.06
N GLY A 397 -7.24 -3.95 -20.54
CA GLY A 397 -6.21 -4.61 -19.73
C GLY A 397 -4.81 -4.30 -20.24
N TYR A 398 -3.86 -4.08 -19.30
CA TYR A 398 -2.43 -4.10 -19.64
C TYR A 398 -1.61 -4.72 -18.52
N ILE A 399 -0.44 -5.22 -18.91
CA ILE A 399 0.58 -5.69 -17.96
C ILE A 399 1.97 -5.34 -18.51
N PHE A 400 2.84 -4.84 -17.64
CA PHE A 400 4.26 -4.62 -17.91
C PHE A 400 5.10 -5.55 -17.08
N THR A 401 6.11 -6.17 -17.70
CA THR A 401 7.04 -7.10 -17.07
C THR A 401 8.48 -6.60 -17.19
N MET A 402 9.29 -6.88 -16.16
CA MET A 402 10.73 -6.67 -16.14
C MET A 402 11.36 -7.82 -15.33
N CYS A 403 12.51 -8.34 -15.78
CA CYS A 403 13.14 -9.51 -15.14
C CYS A 403 12.19 -10.70 -14.98
N GLY A 404 11.30 -10.94 -15.97
CA GLY A 404 10.33 -12.03 -15.97
C GLY A 404 9.13 -11.84 -15.04
N GLY A 405 9.08 -10.78 -14.21
CA GLY A 405 8.01 -10.52 -13.27
C GLY A 405 7.17 -9.29 -13.62
N PRO A 406 5.86 -9.29 -13.30
CA PRO A 406 5.00 -8.13 -13.45
C PRO A 406 5.40 -6.95 -12.56
N VAL A 407 5.53 -5.75 -13.13
CA VAL A 407 5.82 -4.50 -12.40
C VAL A 407 4.64 -3.55 -12.35
N ALA A 408 3.83 -3.51 -13.42
CA ALA A 408 2.62 -2.70 -13.48
C ALA A 408 1.52 -3.46 -14.24
N TRP A 409 0.26 -3.27 -13.84
CA TRP A 409 -0.91 -3.86 -14.49
C TRP A 409 -2.18 -3.07 -14.19
N SER A 410 -3.15 -3.23 -15.06
CA SER A 410 -4.49 -2.69 -14.86
C SER A 410 -5.52 -3.58 -15.57
N SER A 411 -6.72 -3.66 -15.00
CA SER A 411 -7.92 -4.13 -15.69
C SER A 411 -9.03 -3.17 -15.33
N ARG A 412 -9.61 -2.47 -16.33
CA ARG A 412 -10.61 -1.42 -16.07
C ARG A 412 -11.68 -1.37 -17.16
N LEU A 413 -12.92 -1.12 -16.73
CA LEU A 413 -14.01 -0.81 -17.66
C LEU A 413 -13.72 0.52 -18.34
N GLN A 414 -13.83 0.55 -19.68
CA GLN A 414 -13.67 1.76 -20.47
C GLN A 414 -14.77 2.79 -20.14
N ARG A 415 -14.43 4.07 -20.21
CA ARG A 415 -15.38 5.16 -19.90
C ARG A 415 -16.43 5.33 -21.00
N SER A 416 -16.05 5.15 -22.27
CA SER A 416 -16.89 5.21 -23.45
C SER A 416 -17.30 3.80 -23.92
N ILE A 417 -18.30 3.73 -24.77
CA ILE A 417 -18.69 2.52 -25.51
C ILE A 417 -17.90 2.53 -26.80
N SER A 418 -17.05 1.53 -27.02
CA SER A 418 -16.34 1.33 -28.28
C SER A 418 -17.27 0.70 -29.32
N GLN A 419 -17.19 1.20 -30.57
CA GLN A 419 -18.06 0.74 -31.66
C GLN A 419 -17.46 -0.44 -32.44
N SER A 420 -16.18 -0.75 -32.22
CA SER A 420 -15.48 -1.89 -32.81
C SER A 420 -14.45 -2.48 -31.87
N THR A 421 -14.02 -3.71 -32.12
CA THR A 421 -12.91 -4.35 -31.41
C THR A 421 -11.64 -3.52 -31.57
N THR A 422 -11.35 -3.01 -32.75
CA THR A 422 -10.18 -2.15 -33.02
C THR A 422 -10.18 -0.89 -32.16
N GLU A 423 -11.35 -0.24 -31.98
CA GLU A 423 -11.46 0.94 -31.10
C GLU A 423 -11.23 0.57 -29.65
N ALA A 424 -11.78 -0.55 -29.17
CA ALA A 424 -11.57 -1.01 -27.81
C ALA A 424 -10.08 -1.29 -27.53
N GLU A 425 -9.41 -1.97 -28.46
CA GLU A 425 -7.98 -2.24 -28.39
C GLU A 425 -7.14 -0.98 -28.46
N PHE A 426 -7.50 -0.02 -29.31
CA PHE A 426 -6.83 1.27 -29.39
C PHE A 426 -6.89 2.04 -28.07
N VAL A 427 -8.04 2.02 -27.38
CA VAL A 427 -8.19 2.62 -26.05
C VAL A 427 -7.28 1.93 -25.04
N SER A 428 -7.20 0.59 -25.06
CA SER A 428 -6.33 -0.17 -24.16
C SER A 428 -4.85 0.13 -24.42
N LEU A 429 -4.43 0.16 -25.69
CA LEU A 429 -3.06 0.54 -26.07
C LEU A 429 -2.71 1.95 -25.62
N ASN A 430 -3.63 2.91 -25.72
CA ASN A 430 -3.40 4.28 -25.25
C ASN A 430 -3.18 4.31 -23.71
N GLU A 431 -3.96 3.54 -22.94
CA GLU A 431 -3.76 3.43 -21.49
C GLU A 431 -2.39 2.79 -21.18
N ALA A 432 -2.02 1.71 -21.85
CA ALA A 432 -0.73 1.06 -21.73
C ALA A 432 0.42 1.99 -22.10
N THR A 433 0.30 2.78 -23.18
CA THR A 433 1.33 3.74 -23.60
C THR A 433 1.59 4.81 -22.54
N ARG A 434 0.55 5.32 -21.89
CA ARG A 434 0.70 6.30 -20.79
C ARG A 434 1.46 5.69 -19.62
N GLU A 435 1.17 4.45 -19.27
CA GLU A 435 1.91 3.72 -18.24
C GLU A 435 3.36 3.49 -18.63
N ALA A 436 3.63 3.07 -19.86
CA ALA A 436 4.97 2.87 -20.39
C ALA A 436 5.83 4.14 -20.28
N VAL A 437 5.26 5.29 -20.66
CA VAL A 437 5.96 6.59 -20.55
C VAL A 437 6.30 6.91 -19.09
N TRP A 438 5.41 6.63 -18.17
CA TRP A 438 5.66 6.87 -16.75
C TRP A 438 6.74 5.91 -16.19
N LEU A 439 6.65 4.60 -16.50
CA LEU A 439 7.66 3.61 -16.11
C LEU A 439 9.05 3.97 -16.69
N LYS A 440 9.10 4.44 -17.94
CA LYS A 440 10.35 4.93 -18.56
C LYS A 440 10.96 6.08 -17.79
N ARG A 441 10.15 7.02 -17.30
CA ARG A 441 10.63 8.15 -16.50
C ARG A 441 11.18 7.68 -15.15
N ILE A 442 10.52 6.74 -14.47
CA ILE A 442 11.06 6.16 -13.23
C ILE A 442 12.40 5.47 -13.48
N LEU A 443 12.56 4.71 -14.57
CA LEU A 443 13.83 4.09 -14.92
C LEU A 443 14.91 5.13 -15.21
N ALA A 444 14.56 6.24 -15.89
CA ALA A 444 15.50 7.34 -16.11
C ALA A 444 15.91 8.00 -14.78
N ASP A 445 14.98 8.19 -13.85
CA ASP A 445 15.28 8.71 -12.50
C ASP A 445 16.22 7.77 -11.71
N LEU A 446 16.20 6.45 -12.02
CA LEU A 446 17.15 5.46 -11.49
C LEU A 446 18.51 5.48 -12.24
N ASP A 447 18.72 6.44 -13.15
CA ASP A 447 19.85 6.51 -14.06
C ASP A 447 20.01 5.24 -14.92
N HIS A 448 18.86 4.64 -15.29
CA HIS A 448 18.76 3.50 -16.19
C HIS A 448 17.99 3.89 -17.43
N ASN A 449 18.74 4.51 -18.37
CA ASN A 449 18.19 4.91 -19.65
C ASN A 449 18.04 3.70 -20.56
N LEU A 450 16.81 3.41 -20.96
CA LEU A 450 16.55 2.37 -21.94
C LEU A 450 17.10 2.80 -23.30
N SER A 451 17.96 1.98 -23.90
CA SER A 451 18.52 2.23 -25.24
C SER A 451 17.48 2.07 -26.34
N GLU A 452 16.52 1.18 -26.12
CA GLU A 452 15.47 0.84 -27.07
C GLU A 452 14.10 1.38 -26.62
N PRO A 453 13.16 1.63 -27.54
CA PRO A 453 11.76 1.90 -27.21
C PRO A 453 11.15 0.74 -26.41
N ILE A 454 10.23 1.08 -25.52
CA ILE A 454 9.45 0.05 -24.81
C ILE A 454 8.51 -0.63 -25.80
N GLU A 455 8.65 -1.94 -25.96
CA GLU A 455 7.76 -2.76 -26.76
C GLU A 455 6.43 -2.97 -26.03
N ILE A 456 5.31 -2.71 -26.73
CA ILE A 456 3.96 -3.05 -26.24
C ILE A 456 3.32 -3.99 -27.28
N ARG A 457 2.98 -5.19 -26.87
CA ARG A 457 2.35 -6.21 -27.71
C ARG A 457 0.84 -6.12 -27.60
N CYS A 458 0.19 -6.07 -28.76
CA CYS A 458 -1.27 -6.15 -28.94
C CYS A 458 -1.54 -7.06 -30.12
N ASP A 459 -2.55 -7.91 -30.03
CA ASP A 459 -2.89 -8.87 -31.08
C ASP A 459 -3.77 -8.28 -32.20
N ASN A 460 -4.37 -7.11 -31.98
CA ASN A 460 -5.23 -6.45 -32.95
C ASN A 460 -4.40 -5.69 -34.00
N GLN A 461 -4.34 -6.22 -35.21
CA GLN A 461 -3.61 -5.62 -36.35
C GLN A 461 -4.14 -4.22 -36.74
N GLY A 462 -5.47 -4.00 -36.64
CA GLY A 462 -6.07 -2.70 -36.91
C GLY A 462 -5.63 -1.62 -35.95
N ALA A 463 -5.63 -1.93 -34.66
CA ALA A 463 -5.15 -1.03 -33.61
C ALA A 463 -3.64 -0.73 -33.77
N ASN A 464 -2.82 -1.74 -34.05
CA ASN A 464 -1.40 -1.58 -34.33
C ASN A 464 -1.14 -0.66 -35.52
N GLY A 465 -1.92 -0.82 -36.61
CA GLY A 465 -1.81 0.03 -37.79
C GLY A 465 -2.08 1.52 -37.51
N LEU A 466 -2.97 1.84 -36.59
CA LEU A 466 -3.27 3.22 -36.21
C LEU A 466 -2.10 3.88 -35.42
N PHE A 467 -1.31 3.10 -34.67
CA PHE A 467 -0.16 3.61 -33.95
C PHE A 467 1.10 3.76 -34.83
N ILE A 468 1.29 2.86 -35.82
CA ILE A 468 2.51 2.81 -36.64
C ILE A 468 2.45 3.84 -37.79
N THR A 469 1.27 4.23 -38.23
CA THR A 469 1.09 5.16 -39.37
C THR A 469 0.45 6.46 -38.85
N PRO A 470 1.19 7.56 -38.61
CA PRO A 470 0.57 8.87 -38.51
C PRO A 470 0.12 9.28 -39.91
N LYS A 471 -0.96 8.71 -40.43
CA LYS A 471 -1.69 9.35 -41.51
C LYS A 471 -2.34 10.59 -40.92
N ILE A 472 -1.74 11.75 -41.19
CA ILE A 472 -2.43 13.03 -41.16
C ILE A 472 -3.63 12.83 -42.10
N ILE A 473 -4.82 12.57 -41.58
CA ILE A 473 -6.06 12.69 -42.32
C ILE A 473 -6.22 14.20 -42.46
N ASN A 474 -5.75 14.74 -43.58
CA ASN A 474 -6.16 16.04 -44.06
C ASN A 474 -7.67 15.95 -44.27
N GLY A 475 -8.44 16.31 -43.25
CA GLY A 475 -9.85 16.53 -43.39
C GLY A 475 -10.08 17.63 -44.44
N PRO A 476 -11.15 17.55 -45.23
CA PRO A 476 -11.46 18.62 -46.18
C PRO A 476 -11.69 19.92 -45.36
N ASN A 477 -11.07 21.00 -45.86
CA ASN A 477 -11.34 22.35 -45.38
C ASN A 477 -12.85 22.60 -45.42
N ILE A 478 -13.49 22.83 -44.29
CA ILE A 478 -14.74 23.52 -44.16
C ILE A 478 -14.51 24.81 -43.39
#